data_c02b666e1c0079c5e0ea167d0be525a7
#
_entry.id   c02b666e1c0079c5e0ea167d0be525a7
#
_cell.length_a   1.000
_cell.length_b   1.000
_cell.length_c   1.000
_cell.angle_alpha   90.00
_cell.angle_beta   90.00
_cell.angle_gamma   90.00
#
_symmetry.space_group_name_H-M   'P 1'
#
loop_
_entity.id
_entity.type
_entity.pdbx_description
1 polymer ?
#
loop_
_entity_poly.entity_id
_entity_poly.type
_entity_poly.pdbx_seq_one_letter_code
_entity_poly.pdbx_strand_id
1 'polypeptide(L)'
;MSEPPVSPRRGGTAPGAGMLLVAAPALLDPNFADTVVLLLDVNDEGALGVVLNRPSPVPVAEVLPEWGPVASEPEVLFRGGPVGPDGALAVVLVGGPSDDTAGRVGFREVADGVGLVDLDTPIELVAEGLAALRVFAGYAGWGAGQLDEEIAEGSWYVVPGEPHDAFHPDTGGLWREVLRRQPDELAWASTRPADPGLN
;
A
#
# COMPACT_ATOMS: atom_id res chain seq x y z
N MET A 1 -23.99 38.95 -13.75
CA MET A 1 -23.42 37.69 -14.29
C MET A 1 -22.91 36.95 -13.09
N SER A 2 -23.74 36.04 -12.55
CA SER A 2 -23.43 35.30 -11.31
C SER A 2 -22.76 33.98 -11.73
N GLU A 3 -21.56 33.72 -11.23
CA GLU A 3 -20.93 32.41 -11.35
C GLU A 3 -21.81 31.33 -10.74
N PRO A 4 -21.93 30.16 -11.37
CA PRO A 4 -22.64 29.04 -10.77
C PRO A 4 -21.87 28.54 -9.52
N PRO A 5 -22.55 28.08 -8.47
CA PRO A 5 -21.90 27.58 -7.28
C PRO A 5 -21.10 26.33 -7.64
N VAL A 6 -19.83 26.32 -7.24
CA VAL A 6 -18.97 25.15 -7.26
C VAL A 6 -19.67 24.04 -6.50
N SER A 7 -19.96 22.93 -7.21
CA SER A 7 -20.58 21.73 -6.61
C SER A 7 -19.74 21.25 -5.43
N PRO A 8 -20.37 20.82 -4.33
CA PRO A 8 -19.65 20.32 -3.18
C PRO A 8 -18.84 19.06 -3.60
N ARG A 9 -17.59 19.04 -3.23
CA ARG A 9 -16.69 17.89 -3.36
C ARG A 9 -17.42 16.66 -2.85
N ARG A 10 -17.56 15.63 -3.69
CA ARG A 10 -18.02 14.30 -3.25
C ARG A 10 -17.11 13.92 -2.07
N GLY A 11 -17.69 13.54 -0.94
CA GLY A 11 -16.99 13.29 0.30
C GLY A 11 -15.98 12.17 0.18
N GLY A 12 -14.79 12.51 -0.30
CA GLY A 12 -13.63 11.63 -0.28
C GLY A 12 -13.03 11.64 1.12
N THR A 13 -12.71 10.49 1.66
CA THR A 13 -11.92 10.37 2.88
C THR A 13 -10.55 11.00 2.62
N ALA A 14 -10.06 11.82 3.56
CA ALA A 14 -8.72 12.40 3.44
C ALA A 14 -7.66 11.29 3.51
N PRO A 15 -6.57 11.37 2.72
CA PRO A 15 -5.50 10.39 2.80
C PRO A 15 -4.80 10.45 4.16
N GLY A 16 -4.40 9.28 4.67
CA GLY A 16 -3.69 9.15 5.94
C GLY A 16 -2.90 7.86 5.99
N ALA A 17 -1.97 7.75 6.92
CA ALA A 17 -1.21 6.52 7.14
C ALA A 17 -2.16 5.34 7.41
N GLY A 18 -1.86 4.17 6.85
CA GLY A 18 -2.70 2.97 6.94
C GLY A 18 -3.87 2.92 5.94
N MET A 19 -4.15 4.01 5.22
CA MET A 19 -5.15 4.01 4.15
C MET A 19 -4.58 3.48 2.85
N LEU A 20 -5.46 3.05 1.96
CA LEU A 20 -5.10 2.60 0.62
C LEU A 20 -5.43 3.67 -0.42
N LEU A 21 -4.51 3.82 -1.37
CA LEU A 21 -4.79 4.45 -2.65
C LEU A 21 -5.04 3.36 -3.68
N VAL A 22 -6.21 3.36 -4.28
CA VAL A 22 -6.56 2.43 -5.36
C VAL A 22 -6.55 3.19 -6.66
N ALA A 23 -5.73 2.75 -7.60
CA ALA A 23 -5.61 3.39 -8.92
C ALA A 23 -6.96 3.40 -9.62
N ALA A 24 -7.40 4.59 -10.04
CA ALA A 24 -8.61 4.70 -10.84
C ALA A 24 -8.39 4.08 -12.23
N PRO A 25 -9.44 3.54 -12.89
CA PRO A 25 -9.30 2.94 -14.21
C PRO A 25 -8.73 3.86 -15.29
N ALA A 26 -8.80 5.16 -15.09
CA ALA A 26 -8.25 6.16 -15.99
C ALA A 26 -6.75 6.44 -15.77
N LEU A 27 -6.17 5.97 -14.67
CA LEU A 27 -4.76 6.11 -14.39
C LEU A 27 -3.96 5.10 -15.21
N LEU A 28 -3.31 5.59 -16.28
CA LEU A 28 -2.60 4.77 -17.26
C LEU A 28 -1.08 4.78 -17.07
N ASP A 29 -0.56 5.47 -16.05
CA ASP A 29 0.87 5.44 -15.73
C ASP A 29 1.30 3.99 -15.47
N PRO A 30 2.32 3.46 -16.19
CA PRO A 30 2.72 2.05 -16.08
C PRO A 30 3.23 1.67 -14.68
N ASN A 31 3.67 2.62 -13.88
CA ASN A 31 4.07 2.37 -12.49
C ASN A 31 2.86 2.15 -11.58
N PHE A 32 1.71 2.74 -11.93
CA PHE A 32 0.56 2.81 -11.02
C PHE A 32 -0.76 2.25 -11.59
N ALA A 33 -0.85 1.98 -12.88
CA ALA A 33 -2.06 1.39 -13.46
C ALA A 33 -2.47 0.09 -12.72
N ASP A 34 -3.74 -0.02 -12.32
CA ASP A 34 -4.30 -1.18 -11.60
C ASP A 34 -3.58 -1.51 -10.27
N THR A 35 -2.95 -0.53 -9.62
CA THR A 35 -2.25 -0.74 -8.35
C THR A 35 -3.11 -0.43 -7.13
N VAL A 36 -2.71 -1.03 -6.01
CA VAL A 36 -3.14 -0.68 -4.66
C VAL A 36 -1.89 -0.26 -3.90
N VAL A 37 -1.89 0.94 -3.35
CA VAL A 37 -0.77 1.49 -2.56
C VAL A 37 -1.19 1.62 -1.10
N LEU A 38 -0.41 1.07 -0.19
CA LEU A 38 -0.54 1.34 1.24
C LEU A 38 0.21 2.63 1.58
N LEU A 39 -0.48 3.62 2.13
CA LEU A 39 0.13 4.82 2.65
C LEU A 39 0.83 4.54 3.98
N LEU A 40 2.12 4.80 4.04
CA LEU A 40 2.98 4.59 5.21
C LEU A 40 3.15 5.85 6.04
N ASP A 41 3.12 6.99 5.38
CA ASP A 41 3.23 8.32 5.99
C ASP A 41 2.53 9.37 5.12
N VAL A 42 1.84 10.30 5.75
CA VAL A 42 1.21 11.46 5.09
C VAL A 42 1.34 12.66 6.00
N ASN A 43 1.97 13.72 5.50
CA ASN A 43 2.18 14.96 6.22
C ASN A 43 2.23 16.17 5.27
N ASP A 44 2.49 17.38 5.79
CA ASP A 44 2.54 18.60 5.00
C ASP A 44 3.68 18.63 3.96
N GLU A 45 4.70 17.78 4.12
CA GLU A 45 5.82 17.67 3.19
C GLU A 45 5.54 16.70 2.03
N GLY A 46 4.47 15.88 2.16
CA GLY A 46 4.04 14.93 1.14
C GLY A 46 3.51 13.61 1.68
N ALA A 47 3.58 12.58 0.85
CA ALA A 47 3.15 11.23 1.21
C ALA A 47 4.16 10.18 0.74
N LEU A 48 4.20 9.08 1.47
CA LEU A 48 5.01 7.90 1.18
C LEU A 48 4.14 6.65 1.26
N GLY A 49 4.29 5.74 0.29
CA GLY A 49 3.56 4.47 0.29
C GLY A 49 4.29 3.37 -0.45
N VAL A 50 3.75 2.16 -0.40
CA VAL A 50 4.26 1.00 -1.15
C VAL A 50 3.14 0.34 -1.95
N VAL A 51 3.46 -0.03 -3.19
CA VAL A 51 2.55 -0.78 -4.07
C VAL A 51 2.47 -2.22 -3.59
N LEU A 52 1.25 -2.68 -3.27
CA LEU A 52 1.01 -3.98 -2.63
C LEU A 52 0.90 -5.15 -3.62
N ASN A 53 0.58 -4.89 -4.88
CA ASN A 53 0.21 -5.91 -5.87
C ASN A 53 1.17 -6.02 -7.06
N ARG A 54 2.46 -5.79 -6.84
CA ARG A 54 3.52 -5.92 -7.85
C ARG A 54 4.64 -6.86 -7.37
N PRO A 55 4.38 -8.19 -7.28
CA PRO A 55 5.43 -9.14 -6.93
C PRO A 55 6.51 -9.15 -8.01
N SER A 56 7.76 -9.29 -7.58
CA SER A 56 8.90 -9.55 -8.47
C SER A 56 9.19 -11.04 -8.54
N PRO A 57 10.02 -11.50 -9.50
CA PRO A 57 10.44 -12.90 -9.53
C PRO A 57 11.58 -13.22 -8.53
N VAL A 58 12.07 -12.25 -7.76
CA VAL A 58 13.24 -12.39 -6.89
C VAL A 58 12.80 -12.85 -5.49
N PRO A 59 13.21 -14.04 -5.02
CA PRO A 59 12.94 -14.49 -3.65
C PRO A 59 13.58 -13.57 -2.61
N VAL A 60 12.88 -13.34 -1.49
CA VAL A 60 13.43 -12.56 -0.37
C VAL A 60 14.73 -13.18 0.13
N ALA A 61 14.80 -14.51 0.26
CA ALA A 61 15.97 -15.24 0.74
C ALA A 61 17.21 -15.07 -0.14
N GLU A 62 17.07 -14.68 -1.40
CA GLU A 62 18.20 -14.45 -2.31
C GLU A 62 18.92 -13.14 -1.99
N VAL A 63 18.19 -12.12 -1.57
CA VAL A 63 18.72 -10.77 -1.28
C VAL A 63 18.92 -10.55 0.22
N LEU A 64 18.01 -11.07 1.03
CA LEU A 64 17.96 -10.95 2.48
C LEU A 64 17.81 -12.36 3.10
N PRO A 65 18.87 -13.16 3.15
CA PRO A 65 18.79 -14.58 3.56
C PRO A 65 18.17 -14.79 4.95
N GLU A 66 18.45 -13.91 5.90
CA GLU A 66 17.94 -14.01 7.27
C GLU A 66 16.44 -13.74 7.35
N TRP A 67 15.90 -12.92 6.43
CA TRP A 67 14.49 -12.52 6.39
C TRP A 67 13.61 -13.45 5.55
N GLY A 68 14.24 -14.27 4.68
CA GLY A 68 13.52 -15.23 3.84
C GLY A 68 12.55 -16.13 4.61
N PRO A 69 13.00 -16.80 5.69
CA PRO A 69 12.17 -17.74 6.45
C PRO A 69 10.92 -17.13 7.13
N VAL A 70 10.89 -15.82 7.33
CA VAL A 70 9.76 -15.11 7.95
C VAL A 70 8.92 -14.32 6.95
N ALA A 71 9.31 -14.31 5.67
CA ALA A 71 8.56 -13.65 4.61
C ALA A 71 7.23 -14.36 4.36
N SER A 72 6.16 -13.57 4.19
CA SER A 72 4.83 -14.09 3.83
C SER A 72 4.76 -14.46 2.35
N GLU A 73 3.90 -15.43 2.04
CA GLU A 73 3.62 -15.82 0.64
C GLU A 73 3.02 -14.68 -0.21
N PRO A 74 3.46 -14.60 -1.46
CA PRO A 74 4.63 -15.24 -2.06
C PRO A 74 5.93 -14.66 -1.48
N GLU A 75 6.87 -15.52 -1.13
CA GLU A 75 8.14 -15.17 -0.43
C GLU A 75 9.13 -14.45 -1.36
N VAL A 76 8.65 -13.45 -2.10
CA VAL A 76 9.42 -12.65 -3.06
C VAL A 76 9.46 -11.18 -2.67
N LEU A 77 10.42 -10.46 -3.23
CA LEU A 77 10.42 -8.99 -3.16
C LEU A 77 9.24 -8.42 -3.96
N PHE A 78 8.64 -7.38 -3.46
CA PHE A 78 7.61 -6.62 -4.17
C PHE A 78 8.21 -5.31 -4.71
N ARG A 79 7.75 -4.86 -5.87
CA ARG A 79 8.10 -3.53 -6.39
C ARG A 79 7.22 -2.50 -5.70
N GLY A 80 7.76 -1.85 -4.67
CA GLY A 80 7.01 -0.89 -3.86
C GLY A 80 6.73 0.45 -4.54
N GLY A 81 7.47 0.76 -5.60
CA GLY A 81 7.30 1.99 -6.38
C GLY A 81 8.55 2.40 -7.14
N PRO A 82 8.48 3.53 -7.86
CA PRO A 82 9.57 3.97 -8.76
C PRO A 82 10.73 4.67 -8.04
N VAL A 83 10.57 5.04 -6.76
CA VAL A 83 11.59 5.78 -6.00
C VAL A 83 12.48 4.82 -5.24
N GLY A 84 13.81 5.00 -5.34
CA GLY A 84 14.80 4.24 -4.60
C GLY A 84 14.72 2.72 -4.80
N PRO A 85 14.69 2.19 -6.03
CA PRO A 85 14.47 0.76 -6.29
C PRO A 85 15.59 -0.15 -5.76
N ASP A 86 16.75 0.42 -5.43
CA ASP A 86 17.88 -0.29 -4.81
C ASP A 86 17.75 -0.35 -3.27
N GLY A 87 16.80 0.36 -2.69
CA GLY A 87 16.48 0.33 -1.27
C GLY A 87 15.33 -0.64 -0.98
N ALA A 88 15.31 -1.18 0.25
CA ALA A 88 14.26 -2.08 0.69
C ALA A 88 13.52 -1.53 1.92
N LEU A 89 12.20 -1.75 1.97
CA LEU A 89 11.33 -1.49 3.10
C LEU A 89 10.66 -2.81 3.52
N ALA A 90 10.68 -3.12 4.81
CA ALA A 90 9.94 -4.25 5.35
C ALA A 90 8.65 -3.75 6.03
N VAL A 91 7.51 -4.15 5.49
CA VAL A 91 6.19 -3.96 6.12
C VAL A 91 5.87 -5.23 6.90
N VAL A 92 5.43 -5.08 8.12
CA VAL A 92 5.11 -6.20 9.01
C VAL A 92 3.71 -6.04 9.61
N LEU A 93 3.10 -7.15 9.96
CA LEU A 93 1.94 -7.22 10.84
C LEU A 93 2.38 -7.83 12.16
N VAL A 94 2.12 -7.12 13.24
CA VAL A 94 2.39 -7.61 14.60
C VAL A 94 1.16 -8.35 15.11
N GLY A 95 1.34 -9.58 15.60
CA GLY A 95 0.30 -10.34 16.28
C GLY A 95 0.16 -9.89 17.73
N GLY A 96 -1.08 -9.84 18.22
CA GLY A 96 -1.39 -9.48 19.61
C GLY A 96 -2.11 -8.13 19.77
N PRO A 97 -2.44 -7.73 21.00
CA PRO A 97 -3.08 -6.45 21.27
C PRO A 97 -2.18 -5.28 20.83
N SER A 98 -2.75 -4.25 20.23
CA SER A 98 -2.04 -3.05 19.72
C SER A 98 -1.22 -2.31 20.79
N ASP A 99 -1.54 -2.51 22.08
CA ASP A 99 -0.83 -1.90 23.21
C ASP A 99 0.60 -2.43 23.41
N ASP A 100 0.93 -3.58 22.80
CA ASP A 100 2.26 -4.22 22.92
C ASP A 100 3.26 -3.77 21.83
N THR A 101 2.85 -2.92 20.90
CA THR A 101 3.71 -2.45 19.80
C THR A 101 4.63 -1.32 20.23
N ALA A 102 4.23 -0.55 21.25
CA ALA A 102 5.00 0.57 21.77
C ALA A 102 6.28 0.07 22.46
N GLY A 103 7.45 0.38 21.85
CA GLY A 103 8.77 0.04 22.40
C GLY A 103 9.45 -1.17 21.78
N ARG A 104 8.88 -1.81 20.77
CA ARG A 104 9.58 -2.86 20.00
C ARG A 104 10.78 -2.26 19.24
N VAL A 105 11.93 -2.90 19.41
CA VAL A 105 13.17 -2.47 18.74
C VAL A 105 13.02 -2.55 17.23
N GLY A 106 13.37 -1.49 16.52
CA GLY A 106 13.35 -1.45 15.06
C GLY A 106 11.96 -1.40 14.42
N PHE A 107 10.88 -1.33 15.19
CA PHE A 107 9.50 -1.24 14.70
C PHE A 107 8.95 0.19 14.78
N ARG A 108 8.32 0.63 13.70
CA ARG A 108 7.55 1.88 13.63
C ARG A 108 6.14 1.57 13.14
N GLU A 109 5.17 1.75 14.01
CA GLU A 109 3.76 1.53 13.65
C GLU A 109 3.28 2.54 12.60
N VAL A 110 2.49 2.05 11.66
CA VAL A 110 1.77 2.82 10.63
C VAL A 110 0.31 2.92 11.01
N ALA A 111 -0.37 1.79 11.19
CA ALA A 111 -1.76 1.71 11.64
C ALA A 111 -2.14 0.26 12.00
N ASP A 112 -2.98 0.08 13.01
CA ASP A 112 -3.65 -1.19 13.33
C ASP A 112 -2.72 -2.42 13.39
N GLY A 113 -1.53 -2.27 14.01
CA GLY A 113 -0.52 -3.31 14.11
C GLY A 113 0.32 -3.52 12.85
N VAL A 114 0.01 -2.84 11.76
CA VAL A 114 0.87 -2.76 10.57
C VAL A 114 1.93 -1.71 10.80
N GLY A 115 3.17 -2.02 10.48
CA GLY A 115 4.28 -1.08 10.64
C GLY A 115 5.47 -1.43 9.76
N LEU A 116 6.52 -0.63 9.93
CA LEU A 116 7.81 -0.82 9.28
C LEU A 116 8.81 -1.41 10.27
N VAL A 117 9.65 -2.29 9.77
CA VAL A 117 10.81 -2.81 10.49
C VAL A 117 12.09 -2.38 9.78
N ASP A 118 13.06 -1.96 10.57
CA ASP A 118 14.40 -1.70 10.09
C ASP A 118 15.11 -3.03 9.80
N LEU A 119 15.46 -3.24 8.53
CA LEU A 119 16.12 -4.46 8.04
C LEU A 119 17.57 -4.62 8.54
N ASP A 120 18.17 -3.55 9.08
CA ASP A 120 19.47 -3.60 9.74
C ASP A 120 19.37 -4.11 11.19
N THR A 121 18.15 -4.21 11.75
CA THR A 121 17.92 -4.81 13.06
C THR A 121 18.08 -6.33 12.98
N PRO A 122 18.83 -6.97 13.91
CA PRO A 122 18.93 -8.42 13.97
C PRO A 122 17.56 -9.07 14.02
N ILE A 123 17.33 -10.06 13.13
CA ILE A 123 16.02 -10.71 12.96
C ILE A 123 15.48 -11.32 14.25
N GLU A 124 16.35 -11.81 15.12
CA GLU A 124 16.01 -12.43 16.41
C GLU A 124 15.31 -11.46 17.36
N LEU A 125 15.56 -10.15 17.20
CA LEU A 125 14.95 -9.11 18.04
C LEU A 125 13.55 -8.71 17.55
N VAL A 126 13.23 -9.00 16.29
CA VAL A 126 11.98 -8.54 15.66
C VAL A 126 11.05 -9.68 15.26
N ALA A 127 11.57 -10.88 14.99
CA ALA A 127 10.80 -12.02 14.52
C ALA A 127 9.75 -12.49 15.54
N GLU A 128 10.02 -12.35 16.83
CA GLU A 128 9.07 -12.72 17.87
C GLU A 128 7.83 -11.82 17.83
N GLY A 129 6.68 -12.43 17.57
CA GLY A 129 5.39 -11.72 17.49
C GLY A 129 5.07 -11.11 16.13
N LEU A 130 5.86 -11.35 15.09
CA LEU A 130 5.46 -11.05 13.72
C LEU A 130 4.42 -12.07 13.24
N ALA A 131 3.26 -11.59 12.82
CA ALA A 131 2.22 -12.40 12.19
C ALA A 131 2.42 -12.49 10.67
N ALA A 132 2.98 -11.45 10.05
CA ALA A 132 3.30 -11.41 8.63
C ALA A 132 4.44 -10.42 8.35
N LEU A 133 5.16 -10.66 7.24
CA LEU A 133 6.22 -9.78 6.75
C LEU A 133 6.25 -9.79 5.22
N ARG A 134 6.39 -8.61 4.63
CA ARG A 134 6.60 -8.43 3.19
C ARG A 134 7.66 -7.37 2.92
N VAL A 135 8.57 -7.66 2.00
CA VAL A 135 9.67 -6.77 1.65
C VAL A 135 9.41 -6.12 0.30
N PHE A 136 9.56 -4.81 0.26
CA PHE A 136 9.33 -3.97 -0.92
C PHE A 136 10.64 -3.34 -1.38
N ALA A 137 10.97 -3.49 -2.66
CA ALA A 137 12.06 -2.76 -3.31
C ALA A 137 11.50 -1.42 -3.84
N GLY A 138 12.06 -0.33 -3.35
CA GLY A 138 11.56 1.02 -3.66
C GLY A 138 10.21 1.34 -3.02
N TYR A 139 9.74 2.55 -3.29
CA TYR A 139 8.50 3.08 -2.76
C TYR A 139 7.83 4.08 -3.73
N ALA A 140 6.59 4.44 -3.46
CA ALA A 140 5.86 5.52 -4.11
C ALA A 140 5.94 6.76 -3.22
N GLY A 141 6.26 7.90 -3.81
CA GLY A 141 6.39 9.17 -3.10
C GLY A 141 5.65 10.30 -3.82
N TRP A 142 5.02 11.16 -3.04
CA TRP A 142 4.35 12.38 -3.49
C TRP A 142 4.92 13.57 -2.74
N GLY A 143 5.25 14.64 -3.45
CA GLY A 143 5.64 15.91 -2.83
C GLY A 143 4.46 16.63 -2.18
N ALA A 144 4.75 17.73 -1.49
CA ALA A 144 3.73 18.54 -0.81
C ALA A 144 2.58 18.92 -1.75
N GLY A 145 1.35 18.54 -1.39
CA GLY A 145 0.13 18.85 -2.16
C GLY A 145 -0.09 17.97 -3.41
N GLN A 146 0.92 17.25 -3.89
CA GLN A 146 0.83 16.46 -5.13
C GLN A 146 -0.25 15.37 -5.02
N LEU A 147 -0.31 14.63 -3.90
CA LEU A 147 -1.31 13.58 -3.71
C LEU A 147 -2.72 14.15 -3.72
N ASP A 148 -2.93 15.29 -3.08
CA ASP A 148 -4.24 15.95 -3.04
C ASP A 148 -4.70 16.40 -4.44
N GLU A 149 -3.77 16.89 -5.27
CA GLU A 149 -4.03 17.25 -6.67
C GLU A 149 -4.43 16.01 -7.48
N GLU A 150 -3.67 14.91 -7.38
CA GLU A 150 -3.95 13.66 -8.10
C GLU A 150 -5.29 13.02 -7.65
N ILE A 151 -5.65 13.13 -6.36
CA ILE A 151 -6.96 12.70 -5.87
C ILE A 151 -8.08 13.60 -6.43
N ALA A 152 -7.86 14.91 -6.46
CA ALA A 152 -8.83 15.86 -7.00
C ALA A 152 -9.06 15.67 -8.51
N GLU A 153 -8.04 15.27 -9.25
CA GLU A 153 -8.10 14.90 -10.68
C GLU A 153 -8.79 13.54 -10.90
N GLY A 154 -8.98 12.75 -9.85
CA GLY A 154 -9.63 11.44 -9.94
C GLY A 154 -8.69 10.30 -10.32
N SER A 155 -7.38 10.46 -10.11
CA SER A 155 -6.37 9.42 -10.35
C SER A 155 -6.41 8.32 -9.29
N TRP A 156 -6.83 8.64 -8.07
CA TRP A 156 -6.86 7.75 -6.93
C TRP A 156 -8.20 7.73 -6.21
N TYR A 157 -8.61 6.54 -5.80
CA TYR A 157 -9.63 6.36 -4.77
C TYR A 157 -8.94 6.16 -3.42
N VAL A 158 -9.30 6.96 -2.42
CA VAL A 158 -8.81 6.81 -1.05
C VAL A 158 -9.81 5.99 -0.27
N VAL A 159 -9.37 4.83 0.23
CA VAL A 159 -10.24 3.89 0.94
C VAL A 159 -9.58 3.37 2.22
N PRO A 160 -10.37 2.94 3.23
CA PRO A 160 -9.80 2.32 4.41
C PRO A 160 -9.00 1.07 4.05
N GLY A 161 -7.81 0.92 4.64
CA GLY A 161 -7.02 -0.29 4.58
C GLY A 161 -7.43 -1.28 5.66
N GLU A 162 -7.25 -2.57 5.39
CA GLU A 162 -7.31 -3.63 6.39
C GLU A 162 -5.89 -4.19 6.60
N PRO A 163 -5.53 -4.63 7.83
CA PRO A 163 -4.16 -5.09 8.11
C PRO A 163 -3.64 -6.16 7.16
N HIS A 164 -4.51 -7.04 6.67
CA HIS A 164 -4.09 -8.11 5.74
C HIS A 164 -3.99 -7.70 4.28
N ASP A 165 -4.38 -6.52 3.90
CA ASP A 165 -4.23 -6.06 2.50
C ASP A 165 -2.76 -6.06 2.07
N ALA A 166 -1.87 -5.65 3.00
CA ALA A 166 -0.44 -5.62 2.74
C ALA A 166 0.17 -7.03 2.54
N PHE A 167 -0.52 -8.08 3.00
CA PHE A 167 -0.02 -9.46 3.00
C PHE A 167 -0.91 -10.41 2.17
N HIS A 168 -1.78 -9.86 1.35
CA HIS A 168 -2.73 -10.64 0.56
C HIS A 168 -2.00 -11.58 -0.42
N PRO A 169 -2.27 -12.90 -0.38
CA PRO A 169 -1.55 -13.87 -1.22
C PRO A 169 -1.92 -13.75 -2.70
N ASP A 170 -3.17 -13.45 -3.03
CA ASP A 170 -3.61 -13.16 -4.40
C ASP A 170 -3.39 -11.69 -4.75
N THR A 171 -2.18 -11.38 -5.16
CA THR A 171 -1.81 -10.01 -5.54
C THR A 171 -2.51 -9.55 -6.82
N GLY A 172 -2.84 -10.46 -7.73
CA GLY A 172 -3.55 -10.14 -8.98
C GLY A 172 -5.01 -9.74 -8.75
N GLY A 173 -5.65 -10.31 -7.72
CA GLY A 173 -7.03 -10.02 -7.34
C GLY A 173 -7.21 -8.83 -6.42
N LEU A 174 -6.14 -8.36 -5.73
CA LEU A 174 -6.23 -7.37 -4.66
C LEU A 174 -6.96 -6.08 -5.06
N TRP A 175 -6.66 -5.52 -6.22
CA TRP A 175 -7.31 -4.29 -6.72
C TRP A 175 -8.85 -4.43 -6.78
N ARG A 176 -9.33 -5.57 -7.30
CA ARG A 176 -10.77 -5.86 -7.38
C ARG A 176 -11.39 -6.13 -6.03
N GLU A 177 -10.66 -6.82 -5.17
CA GLU A 177 -11.14 -7.17 -3.83
C GLU A 177 -11.31 -5.92 -2.96
N VAL A 178 -10.31 -5.05 -2.94
CA VAL A 178 -10.37 -3.78 -2.22
C VAL A 178 -11.54 -2.92 -2.70
N LEU A 179 -11.75 -2.80 -4.01
CA LEU A 179 -12.88 -2.03 -4.54
C LEU A 179 -14.23 -2.67 -4.24
N ARG A 180 -14.33 -4.01 -4.31
CA ARG A 180 -15.60 -4.73 -4.11
C ARG A 180 -16.16 -4.53 -2.71
N ARG A 181 -15.31 -4.37 -1.71
CA ARG A 181 -15.75 -4.13 -0.32
C ARG A 181 -16.12 -2.69 -0.02
N GLN A 182 -15.93 -1.76 -0.97
CA GLN A 182 -16.34 -0.36 -0.83
C GLN A 182 -17.83 -0.19 -1.16
N PRO A 183 -18.48 0.85 -0.61
CA PRO A 183 -19.88 1.12 -0.93
C PRO A 183 -20.05 1.59 -2.39
N ASP A 184 -21.22 1.23 -2.96
CA ASP A 184 -21.81 1.76 -4.19
C ASP A 184 -20.91 1.89 -5.44
N GLU A 185 -20.57 3.10 -5.83
CA GLU A 185 -19.91 3.42 -7.10
C GLU A 185 -18.50 2.79 -7.22
N LEU A 186 -17.77 2.65 -6.11
CA LEU A 186 -16.44 2.05 -6.12
C LEU A 186 -16.51 0.52 -6.30
N ALA A 187 -17.49 -0.14 -5.70
CA ALA A 187 -17.73 -1.55 -5.94
C ALA A 187 -18.02 -1.83 -7.43
N TRP A 188 -18.67 -0.91 -8.12
CA TRP A 188 -18.92 -1.02 -9.56
C TRP A 188 -17.63 -0.98 -10.40
N ALA A 189 -16.64 -0.19 -10.00
CA ALA A 189 -15.35 -0.15 -10.67
C ALA A 189 -14.65 -1.53 -10.66
N SER A 190 -14.88 -2.35 -9.62
CA SER A 190 -14.34 -3.71 -9.53
C SER A 190 -14.81 -4.66 -10.64
N THR A 191 -15.94 -4.36 -11.31
CA THR A 191 -16.52 -5.20 -12.37
C THR A 191 -15.93 -4.94 -13.74
N ARG A 192 -15.03 -3.96 -13.89
CA ARG A 192 -14.36 -3.68 -15.16
C ARG A 192 -13.62 -4.93 -15.66
N PRO A 193 -13.80 -5.32 -16.95
CA PRO A 193 -13.02 -6.40 -17.54
C PRO A 193 -11.52 -6.13 -17.45
N ALA A 194 -10.73 -7.18 -17.18
CA ALA A 194 -9.26 -7.08 -17.10
C ALA A 194 -8.64 -6.71 -18.46
N ASP A 195 -9.34 -7.02 -19.56
CA ASP A 195 -8.94 -6.68 -20.92
C ASP A 195 -10.12 -6.03 -21.64
N PRO A 196 -10.03 -4.72 -22.00
CA PRO A 196 -11.08 -4.04 -22.76
C PRO A 196 -11.27 -4.56 -24.19
N GLY A 197 -10.32 -5.38 -24.69
CA GLY A 197 -10.34 -5.94 -26.06
C GLY A 197 -11.12 -7.24 -26.22
N LEU A 198 -11.67 -7.80 -25.12
CA LEU A 198 -12.43 -9.06 -25.13
C LEU A 198 -13.95 -8.87 -25.20
N ASN A 199 -14.43 -7.82 -25.87
CA ASN A 199 -15.86 -7.67 -26.24
C ASN A 199 -16.04 -7.79 -27.73
#